data_3d74d2003f3feb58c0cbc4772a28e15e
#
_entry.id   3d74d2003f3feb58c0cbc4772a28e15e
#
_cell.length_a   1.000
_cell.length_b   1.000
_cell.length_c   1.000
_cell.angle_alpha   90.00
_cell.angle_beta   90.00
_cell.angle_gamma   90.00
#
_symmetry.space_group_name_H-M   'P 1'
#
loop_
_entity.id
_entity.type
_entity.pdbx_description
1 polymer ?
#
loop_
_entity_poly.entity_id
_entity_poly.type
_entity_poly.pdbx_seq_one_letter_code
_entity_poly.pdbx_strand_id
1 'polypeptide(L)' 'MPDRRFFLRIELTASAKTHADQAGIDVNSATQALDANTLVGDRISFGGAATDDFVVIRRRHLIGTGPAILLLVLDHPARN' A
#
# COMPACT_ATOMS: atom_id res chain seq x y z
N MET A 1 -16.86 -18.69 13.60
CA MET A 1 -16.52 -17.36 13.15
C MET A 1 -16.16 -17.36 11.68
N PRO A 2 -16.90 -16.63 10.89
CA PRO A 2 -16.57 -16.59 9.48
C PRO A 2 -15.19 -16.01 9.28
N ASP A 3 -14.41 -16.73 8.54
CA ASP A 3 -13.07 -16.31 8.21
C ASP A 3 -13.17 -15.33 7.07
N ARG A 4 -13.09 -14.04 7.40
CA ARG A 4 -13.12 -13.03 6.38
C ARG A 4 -11.74 -12.90 5.80
N ARG A 5 -11.55 -13.60 4.72
CA ARG A 5 -10.29 -13.48 4.01
C ARG A 5 -10.43 -12.45 2.92
N PHE A 6 -9.51 -11.55 2.92
CA PHE A 6 -9.30 -10.68 1.78
C PHE A 6 -7.82 -10.65 1.48
N PHE A 7 -7.51 -10.36 0.25
CA PHE A 7 -6.12 -10.19 -0.16
C PHE A 7 -5.81 -8.71 -0.23
N LEU A 8 -4.67 -8.34 0.30
CA LEU A 8 -4.18 -6.99 0.19
C LEU A 8 -3.29 -6.90 -1.04
N ARG A 9 -3.54 -5.90 -1.86
CA ARG A 9 -2.75 -5.64 -3.05
C ARG A 9 -2.25 -4.21 -3.01
N ILE A 10 -1.00 -4.02 -3.38
CA ILE A 10 -0.40 -2.69 -3.40
C ILE A 10 -0.04 -2.34 -4.84
N GLU A 11 -0.47 -1.16 -5.27
CA GLU A 11 -0.05 -0.57 -6.52
C GLU A 11 0.70 0.72 -6.23
N LEU A 12 1.59 1.09 -7.13
CA LEU A 12 2.40 2.29 -6.98
C LEU A 12 2.12 3.23 -8.15
N THR A 13 2.08 4.54 -7.85
CA THR A 13 2.13 5.53 -8.91
C THR A 13 3.47 5.44 -9.62
N ALA A 14 3.60 6.08 -10.78
CA ALA A 14 4.85 6.05 -11.53
C ALA A 14 6.00 6.60 -10.69
N SER A 15 5.79 7.70 -9.96
CA SER A 15 6.84 8.28 -9.13
C SER A 15 7.19 7.38 -7.94
N ALA A 16 6.19 6.73 -7.35
CA ALA A 16 6.43 5.80 -6.25
C ALA A 16 7.22 4.58 -6.74
N LYS A 17 6.88 4.06 -7.92
CA LYS A 17 7.61 2.92 -8.47
C LYS A 17 9.06 3.27 -8.74
N THR A 18 9.31 4.44 -9.33
CA THR A 18 10.66 4.89 -9.61
C THR A 18 11.46 4.98 -8.32
N HIS A 19 10.87 5.58 -7.29
CA HIS A 19 11.56 5.71 -6.01
C HIS A 19 11.85 4.35 -5.38
N ALA A 20 10.87 3.45 -5.39
CA ALA A 20 11.06 2.12 -4.81
C ALA A 20 12.17 1.34 -5.53
N ASP A 21 12.22 1.44 -6.86
CA ASP A 21 13.25 0.77 -7.65
C ASP A 21 14.63 1.34 -7.34
N GLN A 22 14.73 2.68 -7.23
CA GLN A 22 16.01 3.33 -6.95
C GLN A 22 16.50 3.06 -5.53
N ALA A 23 15.59 2.98 -4.58
CA ALA A 23 15.94 2.76 -3.18
C ALA A 23 16.03 1.28 -2.82
N GLY A 24 15.68 0.38 -3.73
CA GLY A 24 15.68 -1.06 -3.45
C GLY A 24 14.61 -1.48 -2.46
N ILE A 25 13.48 -0.79 -2.45
CA ILE A 25 12.38 -1.07 -1.53
C ILE A 25 11.45 -2.10 -2.13
N ASP A 26 11.19 -3.18 -1.38
CA ASP A 26 10.19 -4.17 -1.73
C ASP A 26 8.87 -3.79 -1.05
N VAL A 27 8.01 -3.08 -1.79
CA VAL A 27 6.75 -2.62 -1.23
C VAL A 27 5.78 -3.77 -0.95
N ASN A 28 5.96 -4.92 -1.58
CA ASN A 28 5.09 -6.06 -1.34
C ASN A 28 5.24 -6.60 0.08
N SER A 29 6.36 -6.33 0.74
CA SER A 29 6.53 -6.72 2.13
C SER A 29 5.50 -6.07 3.03
N ALA A 30 4.98 -4.92 2.64
CA ALA A 30 3.97 -4.21 3.43
C ALA A 30 2.63 -4.93 3.45
N THR A 31 2.38 -5.85 2.52
CA THR A 31 1.10 -6.60 2.51
C THR A 31 0.91 -7.42 3.77
N GLN A 32 1.99 -7.74 4.48
CA GLN A 32 1.91 -8.48 5.72
C GLN A 32 1.71 -7.57 6.93
N ALA A 33 2.03 -6.29 6.79
CA ALA A 33 1.94 -5.32 7.88
C ALA A 33 0.68 -4.47 7.83
N LEU A 34 0.15 -4.25 6.64
CA LEU A 34 -1.03 -3.43 6.45
C LEU A 34 -2.29 -4.27 6.51
N ASP A 35 -3.40 -3.64 6.84
CA ASP A 35 -4.68 -4.33 6.96
C ASP A 35 -5.82 -3.41 6.51
N ALA A 36 -7.04 -3.86 6.79
CA ALA A 36 -8.25 -3.15 6.38
C ALA A 36 -8.40 -1.78 7.05
N ASN A 37 -7.63 -1.51 8.10
CA ASN A 37 -7.67 -0.23 8.80
C ASN A 37 -6.75 0.82 8.18
N THR A 38 -5.97 0.43 7.17
CA THR A 38 -5.14 1.38 6.45
C THR A 38 -6.02 2.32 5.64
N LEU A 39 -5.85 3.61 5.82
CA LEU A 39 -6.71 4.63 5.23
C LEU A 39 -5.95 5.54 4.27
N VAL A 40 -6.70 6.20 3.39
CA VAL A 40 -6.14 7.25 2.54
C VAL A 40 -5.55 8.34 3.44
N GLY A 41 -4.32 8.75 3.12
CA GLY A 41 -3.59 9.72 3.92
C GLY A 41 -2.59 9.09 4.87
N ASP A 42 -2.70 7.79 5.13
CA ASP A 42 -1.71 7.12 5.96
C ASP A 42 -0.35 7.12 5.28
N ARG A 43 0.68 7.30 6.08
CA ARG A 43 2.06 7.22 5.60
C ARG A 43 2.63 5.85 5.92
N ILE A 44 3.41 5.35 4.98
CA ILE A 44 4.04 4.04 5.12
C ILE A 44 5.53 4.24 4.95
N SER A 45 6.27 3.89 6.00
CA SER A 45 7.71 4.06 6.01
C SER A 45 8.38 2.69 5.92
N PHE A 46 9.26 2.57 4.95
CA PHE A 46 10.06 1.36 4.77
C PHE A 46 11.49 1.70 5.20
N GLY A 47 11.86 1.29 6.40
CA GLY A 47 13.21 1.52 6.89
C GLY A 47 13.39 2.76 7.75
N GLY A 48 12.33 3.54 7.97
CA GLY A 48 12.32 4.58 8.99
C GLY A 48 12.76 5.97 8.57
N ALA A 49 13.26 6.17 7.35
CA ALA A 49 13.60 7.50 6.88
C ALA A 49 12.35 8.19 6.34
N ALA A 50 11.97 9.33 6.94
CA ALA A 50 10.74 10.03 6.57
C ALA A 50 10.76 10.50 5.11
N THR A 51 11.95 10.75 4.56
CA THR A 51 12.09 11.14 3.15
C THR A 51 11.70 10.03 2.20
N ASP A 52 11.66 8.79 2.68
CA ASP A 52 11.29 7.63 1.88
C ASP A 52 9.85 7.21 2.11
N ASP A 53 9.08 8.00 2.86
CA ASP A 53 7.70 7.63 3.15
C ASP A 53 6.84 7.67 1.88
N PHE A 54 5.97 6.67 1.80
CA PHE A 54 4.89 6.65 0.82
C PHE A 54 3.62 7.08 1.49
N VAL A 55 2.66 7.51 0.71
CA VAL A 55 1.33 7.89 1.21
C VAL A 55 0.26 7.13 0.46
N VAL A 56 -0.76 6.65 1.18
CA VAL A 56 -1.90 6.00 0.58
C VAL A 56 -2.80 7.07 -0.04
N ILE A 57 -2.95 7.03 -1.36
CA ILE A 57 -3.77 8.03 -2.06
C ILE A 57 -5.09 7.46 -2.54
N ARG A 58 -5.23 6.14 -2.60
CA ARG A 58 -6.45 5.51 -3.06
C ARG A 58 -6.63 4.16 -2.37
N ARG A 59 -7.88 3.85 -2.09
CA ARG A 59 -8.26 2.63 -1.43
C ARG A 59 -9.50 2.09 -2.14
N ARG A 60 -9.40 0.87 -2.66
CA ARG A 60 -10.50 0.26 -3.40
C ARG A 60 -10.75 -1.16 -2.92
N HIS A 61 -12.02 -1.51 -2.79
CA HIS A 61 -12.42 -2.88 -2.56
C HIS A 61 -12.86 -3.49 -3.88
N LEU A 62 -12.19 -4.56 -4.29
CA LEU A 62 -12.52 -5.28 -5.50
C LEU A 62 -13.32 -6.51 -5.10
N ILE A 63 -14.60 -6.51 -5.43
CA ILE A 63 -15.52 -7.57 -5.06
C ILE A 63 -15.93 -8.31 -6.33
N GLY A 64 -15.76 -9.63 -6.30
CA GLY A 64 -16.13 -10.46 -7.44
C GLY A 64 -16.60 -11.82 -6.96
N THR A 65 -16.38 -12.84 -7.78
CA THR A 65 -16.78 -14.21 -7.45
C THR A 65 -15.80 -14.90 -6.51
N GLY A 66 -14.60 -14.36 -6.39
CA GLY A 66 -13.58 -14.91 -5.51
C GLY A 66 -13.44 -14.11 -4.23
N PRO A 67 -12.34 -14.29 -3.50
CA PRO A 67 -12.07 -13.50 -2.30
C PRO A 67 -12.00 -12.01 -2.63
N ALA A 68 -12.40 -11.19 -1.68
CA ALA A 68 -12.31 -9.74 -1.83
C ALA A 68 -10.85 -9.31 -1.85
N ILE A 69 -10.54 -8.28 -2.63
CA ILE A 69 -9.21 -7.70 -2.69
C ILE A 69 -9.31 -6.25 -2.22
N LEU A 70 -8.48 -5.88 -1.25
CA LEU A 70 -8.31 -4.49 -0.88
C LEU A 70 -7.08 -3.96 -1.61
N LEU A 71 -7.31 -3.02 -2.50
CA LEU A 71 -6.25 -2.40 -3.28
C LEU A 71 -5.88 -1.08 -2.67
N LEU A 72 -4.60 -0.91 -2.35
CA LEU A 72 -4.05 0.34 -1.85
C LEU A 72 -3.09 0.90 -2.90
N VAL A 73 -3.28 2.15 -3.27
CA VAL A 73 -2.38 2.83 -4.20
C VAL A 73 -1.51 3.77 -3.39
N LEU A 74 -0.21 3.61 -3.51
CA LEU A 74 0.77 4.42 -2.81
C LEU A 74 1.42 5.41 -3.75
N ASP A 75 1.67 6.60 -3.25
CA ASP A 75 2.39 7.64 -3.98
C ASP A 75 3.64 8.04 -3.23
N HIS A 76 4.58 8.64 -3.92
CA HIS A 76 5.82 9.18 -3.38
C HIS A 76 6.20 10.44 -4.14
N PRO A 77 6.67 11.45 -3.47
CA PRO A 77 6.85 11.56 -2.02
C PRO A 77 5.53 11.77 -1.29
N ALA A 78 5.51 11.43 -0.01
CA ALA A 78 4.37 11.73 0.83
C ALA A 78 4.31 13.24 1.04
N ARG A 79 3.19 13.83 0.70
CA ARG A 79 2.97 15.26 0.85
C ARG A 79 1.92 15.51 1.93
N ASN A 80 2.17 16.53 2.70
CA ASN A 80 1.21 16.94 3.71
C ASN A 80 0.09 17.76 3.10
#